data_8648ea12e099530edf4155c38246484b
#
_entry.id   8648ea12e099530edf4155c38246484b
#
_cell.length_a   1.000
_cell.length_b   1.000
_cell.length_c   1.000
_cell.angle_alpha   90.00
_cell.angle_beta   90.00
_cell.angle_gamma   90.00
#
_symmetry.space_group_name_H-M   'P 1'
#
loop_
_entity.id
_entity.type
_entity.pdbx_description
1 polymer ?
#
loop_
_entity_poly.entity_id
_entity_poly.type
_entity_poly.pdbx_seq_one_letter_code
_entity_poly.pdbx_strand_id
1 'polypeptide(L)'
;PIAMAKKMGVDVIVSDHHELPAVLPDAYAVIHPKHPAGSYPFPDLSGAGVALKIAAALLGEMPFESLDLAAIGTVADLVSLTGENRWIVKQGLQVMKQAHRLGLAALMEAAGIDTAVLDEESIGFIIGPRLNAVGRLEDAGPGAELMLSFDEEKIAELVAYIQEKNVERQSIVQSIHEEARIQLAKNENLPDVVVLGNKNWHQGVLGIVASKLVEEFGRPTVLFNIDEKTGIAKGSARSTEALDIYAALADAKDSLTKFGGHKMAAGMSLPAADLAAFSEKINNYAARYHDAIVLGESIYIDAILPLADVTLPFLKELELLKPYGTDNPKPIFGFQNVPLTDIRQIGADNKHLKFKLKDKELFLDVIGFNKGSISNHLNEADVVSLIGELSINVWRDSAKPQLQLRDIKNKHVQFFDKRSSVIQESVLAVEDALYLF
;
A
#
# COMPACT_ATOMS: atom_id res chain seq x y z
N PRO A 1 14.52 28.53 6.09
CA PRO A 1 15.85 28.00 6.44
C PRO A 1 16.90 28.38 5.40
N ILE A 2 16.71 28.11 4.10
CA ILE A 2 17.70 28.35 3.03
C ILE A 2 18.09 29.81 2.93
N ALA A 3 17.12 30.73 2.92
CA ALA A 3 17.41 32.17 2.90
C ALA A 3 18.20 32.65 4.15
N MET A 4 18.03 31.99 5.29
CA MET A 4 18.81 32.28 6.51
C MET A 4 20.24 31.77 6.38
N ALA A 5 20.43 30.53 5.90
CA ALA A 5 21.74 29.96 5.64
C ALA A 5 22.53 30.85 4.65
N LYS A 6 21.92 31.30 3.57
CA LYS A 6 22.51 32.22 2.59
C LYS A 6 22.97 33.55 3.24
N LYS A 7 22.15 34.13 4.15
CA LYS A 7 22.53 35.31 4.92
C LYS A 7 23.74 35.09 5.84
N MET A 8 23.92 33.84 6.28
CA MET A 8 25.05 33.44 7.12
C MET A 8 26.29 33.03 6.30
N GLY A 9 26.24 33.15 4.96
CA GLY A 9 27.33 32.75 4.07
C GLY A 9 27.50 31.24 3.92
N VAL A 10 26.43 30.44 4.18
CA VAL A 10 26.43 28.99 4.05
C VAL A 10 25.76 28.61 2.73
N ASP A 11 26.51 27.90 1.89
CA ASP A 11 25.96 27.29 0.67
C ASP A 11 25.07 26.11 1.02
N VAL A 12 23.88 26.07 0.41
CA VAL A 12 22.88 25.00 0.61
C VAL A 12 22.64 24.31 -0.69
N ILE A 13 22.84 22.99 -0.71
CA ILE A 13 22.42 22.11 -1.81
C ILE A 13 21.13 21.42 -1.37
N VAL A 14 20.09 21.51 -2.20
CA VAL A 14 18.82 20.81 -1.99
C VAL A 14 18.75 19.63 -2.92
N SER A 15 18.49 18.43 -2.38
CA SER A 15 18.16 17.23 -3.17
C SER A 15 16.75 16.78 -2.80
N ASP A 16 15.89 16.56 -3.80
CA ASP A 16 14.50 16.20 -3.58
C ASP A 16 13.94 15.45 -4.82
N HIS A 17 12.80 14.80 -4.66
CA HIS A 17 12.05 14.11 -5.70
C HIS A 17 10.55 14.43 -5.70
N HIS A 18 10.05 15.12 -4.68
CA HIS A 18 8.64 15.53 -4.56
C HIS A 18 8.22 16.47 -5.68
N GLU A 19 6.94 16.84 -5.73
CA GLU A 19 6.48 17.84 -6.70
C GLU A 19 7.15 19.21 -6.45
N LEU A 20 7.61 19.79 -7.53
CA LEU A 20 8.31 21.07 -7.46
C LEU A 20 7.34 22.21 -7.13
N PRO A 21 7.71 23.12 -6.22
CA PRO A 21 6.95 24.34 -5.99
C PRO A 21 7.05 25.26 -7.22
N ALA A 22 6.04 26.14 -7.40
CA ALA A 22 6.03 27.11 -8.49
C ALA A 22 7.29 28.02 -8.53
N VAL A 23 7.90 28.25 -7.37
CA VAL A 23 9.16 29.01 -7.23
C VAL A 23 10.13 28.12 -6.46
N LEU A 24 11.23 27.77 -7.12
CA LEU A 24 12.30 26.99 -6.50
C LEU A 24 12.99 27.79 -5.39
N PRO A 25 13.52 27.09 -4.35
CA PRO A 25 14.30 27.76 -3.30
C PRO A 25 15.57 28.36 -3.88
N ASP A 26 15.96 29.56 -3.39
CA ASP A 26 17.21 30.23 -3.74
C ASP A 26 18.40 29.58 -3.01
N ALA A 27 18.69 28.33 -3.41
CA ALA A 27 19.79 27.52 -2.92
C ALA A 27 20.99 27.61 -3.86
N TYR A 28 22.18 27.20 -3.40
CA TYR A 28 23.39 27.10 -4.23
C TYR A 28 23.17 26.16 -5.41
N ALA A 29 22.54 25.02 -5.17
CA ALA A 29 22.08 24.08 -6.19
C ALA A 29 20.81 23.37 -5.75
N VAL A 30 19.95 23.00 -6.73
CA VAL A 30 18.79 22.14 -6.55
C VAL A 30 18.96 20.92 -7.45
N ILE A 31 19.14 19.76 -6.84
CA ILE A 31 19.30 18.48 -7.52
C ILE A 31 17.94 17.77 -7.50
N HIS A 32 17.29 17.73 -8.65
CA HIS A 32 15.94 17.20 -8.74
C HIS A 32 15.69 16.59 -10.13
N PRO A 33 15.16 15.36 -10.24
CA PRO A 33 14.95 14.71 -11.55
C PRO A 33 13.96 15.47 -12.45
N LYS A 34 12.99 16.21 -11.88
CA LYS A 34 12.03 17.07 -12.57
C LYS A 34 12.48 18.53 -12.70
N HIS A 35 13.75 18.86 -12.45
CA HIS A 35 14.21 20.26 -12.49
C HIS A 35 13.98 20.88 -13.88
N PRO A 36 13.30 22.05 -14.01
CA PRO A 36 12.89 22.61 -15.29
C PRO A 36 14.05 22.98 -16.23
N ALA A 37 15.23 23.28 -15.68
CA ALA A 37 16.45 23.50 -16.44
C ALA A 37 17.28 22.23 -16.65
N GLY A 38 16.83 21.08 -16.15
CA GLY A 38 17.50 19.80 -16.30
C GLY A 38 16.98 19.01 -17.51
N SER A 39 17.71 17.96 -17.84
CA SER A 39 17.32 17.02 -18.92
C SER A 39 17.41 15.57 -18.47
N TYR A 40 17.18 15.32 -17.18
CA TYR A 40 17.26 13.94 -16.68
C TYR A 40 16.14 13.09 -17.29
N PRO A 41 16.47 11.93 -17.88
CA PRO A 41 15.50 11.18 -18.72
C PRO A 41 14.43 10.43 -17.90
N PHE A 42 14.60 10.26 -16.58
CA PHE A 42 13.69 9.52 -15.72
C PHE A 42 13.24 10.38 -14.51
N PRO A 43 12.04 10.99 -14.57
CA PRO A 43 11.60 11.98 -13.58
C PRO A 43 11.16 11.37 -12.24
N ASP A 44 10.89 10.06 -12.17
CA ASP A 44 10.16 9.43 -11.07
C ASP A 44 11.07 8.70 -10.06
N LEU A 45 12.34 9.11 -9.96
CA LEU A 45 13.23 8.59 -8.93
C LEU A 45 12.68 8.85 -7.53
N SER A 46 12.85 7.87 -6.62
CA SER A 46 12.67 8.08 -5.19
C SER A 46 13.77 8.99 -4.61
N GLY A 47 13.56 9.54 -3.41
CA GLY A 47 14.61 10.29 -2.71
C GLY A 47 15.89 9.47 -2.51
N ALA A 48 15.77 8.18 -2.22
CA ALA A 48 16.91 7.26 -2.13
C ALA A 48 17.58 7.04 -3.50
N GLY A 49 16.79 6.97 -4.59
CA GLY A 49 17.31 6.93 -5.95
C GLY A 49 18.09 8.20 -6.32
N VAL A 50 17.57 9.38 -5.97
CA VAL A 50 18.32 10.65 -6.14
C VAL A 50 19.63 10.64 -5.35
N ALA A 51 19.62 10.18 -4.10
CA ALA A 51 20.81 10.05 -3.28
C ALA A 51 21.85 9.10 -3.89
N LEU A 52 21.40 7.96 -4.44
CA LEU A 52 22.25 7.00 -5.17
C LEU A 52 22.93 7.68 -6.37
N LYS A 53 22.19 8.48 -7.15
CA LYS A 53 22.76 9.21 -8.31
C LYS A 53 23.76 10.29 -7.90
N ILE A 54 23.51 10.98 -6.79
CA ILE A 54 24.47 11.94 -6.23
C ILE A 54 25.75 11.20 -5.82
N ALA A 55 25.63 10.09 -5.10
CA ALA A 55 26.76 9.27 -4.71
C ALA A 55 27.56 8.79 -5.93
N ALA A 56 26.89 8.29 -6.97
CA ALA A 56 27.54 7.87 -8.22
C ALA A 56 28.30 9.04 -8.90
N ALA A 57 27.72 10.22 -8.92
CA ALA A 57 28.37 11.40 -9.50
C ALA A 57 29.61 11.84 -8.70
N LEU A 58 29.57 11.74 -7.37
CA LEU A 58 30.71 12.10 -6.50
C LEU A 58 31.84 11.07 -6.57
N LEU A 59 31.50 9.78 -6.69
CA LEU A 59 32.49 8.70 -6.78
C LEU A 59 33.05 8.52 -8.20
N GLY A 60 32.35 9.00 -9.22
CA GLY A 60 32.67 8.77 -10.63
C GLY A 60 32.27 7.37 -11.14
N GLU A 61 31.64 6.57 -10.30
CA GLU A 61 31.15 5.22 -10.61
C GLU A 61 29.88 4.89 -9.79
N MET A 62 29.15 3.86 -10.22
CA MET A 62 27.95 3.41 -9.51
C MET A 62 28.32 2.70 -8.20
N PRO A 63 27.87 3.16 -7.03
CA PRO A 63 28.07 2.46 -5.75
C PRO A 63 27.12 1.26 -5.63
N PHE A 64 27.47 0.15 -6.28
CA PHE A 64 26.62 -1.05 -6.37
C PHE A 64 26.23 -1.61 -4.99
N GLU A 65 27.09 -1.48 -4.00
CA GLU A 65 26.84 -1.89 -2.62
C GLU A 65 25.73 -1.08 -1.93
N SER A 66 25.39 0.10 -2.46
CA SER A 66 24.31 0.95 -1.93
C SER A 66 22.98 0.76 -2.64
N LEU A 67 22.91 -0.15 -3.63
CA LEU A 67 21.65 -0.46 -4.30
C LEU A 67 20.62 -1.12 -3.39
N ASP A 68 21.05 -1.79 -2.32
CA ASP A 68 20.17 -2.31 -1.27
C ASP A 68 19.35 -1.20 -0.61
N LEU A 69 20.01 -0.11 -0.18
CA LEU A 69 19.34 1.04 0.44
C LEU A 69 18.45 1.78 -0.56
N ALA A 70 18.93 1.96 -1.79
CA ALA A 70 18.14 2.60 -2.84
C ALA A 70 16.89 1.78 -3.19
N ALA A 71 16.98 0.44 -3.22
CA ALA A 71 15.84 -0.43 -3.44
C ALA A 71 14.82 -0.35 -2.31
N ILE A 72 15.27 -0.38 -1.04
CA ILE A 72 14.39 -0.23 0.11
C ILE A 72 13.64 1.10 0.04
N GLY A 73 14.35 2.21 -0.20
CA GLY A 73 13.72 3.52 -0.30
C GLY A 73 12.76 3.62 -1.48
N THR A 74 13.11 3.06 -2.64
CA THR A 74 12.27 3.09 -3.85
C THR A 74 10.96 2.32 -3.66
N VAL A 75 11.00 1.12 -3.07
CA VAL A 75 9.79 0.32 -2.80
C VAL A 75 8.95 0.94 -1.68
N ALA A 76 9.61 1.41 -0.60
CA ALA A 76 8.90 1.96 0.56
C ALA A 76 8.22 3.30 0.29
N ASP A 77 8.71 4.05 -0.68
CA ASP A 77 8.17 5.36 -1.11
C ASP A 77 7.01 5.24 -2.12
N LEU A 78 6.78 4.04 -2.66
CA LEU A 78 5.71 3.73 -3.63
C LEU A 78 5.81 4.54 -4.94
N VAL A 79 6.98 4.98 -5.33
CA VAL A 79 7.21 5.59 -6.65
C VAL A 79 7.04 4.60 -7.77
N SER A 80 6.84 5.08 -9.01
CA SER A 80 6.69 4.23 -10.19
C SER A 80 7.79 3.18 -10.30
N LEU A 81 7.43 1.90 -10.32
CA LEU A 81 8.38 0.78 -10.39
C LEU A 81 8.62 0.36 -11.84
N THR A 82 8.92 1.37 -12.66
CA THR A 82 9.26 1.22 -14.08
C THR A 82 10.68 1.73 -14.33
N GLY A 83 11.17 1.64 -15.54
CA GLY A 83 12.42 2.23 -15.99
C GLY A 83 13.58 2.02 -15.00
N GLU A 84 14.18 3.14 -14.56
CA GLU A 84 15.35 3.13 -13.68
C GLU A 84 15.04 2.64 -12.27
N ASN A 85 13.89 2.99 -11.70
CA ASN A 85 13.47 2.49 -10.38
C ASN A 85 13.35 0.97 -10.37
N ARG A 86 12.75 0.38 -11.43
CA ARG A 86 12.67 -1.08 -11.57
C ARG A 86 14.05 -1.73 -11.64
N TRP A 87 15.00 -1.11 -12.35
CA TRP A 87 16.38 -1.59 -12.40
C TRP A 87 17.05 -1.51 -11.02
N ILE A 88 16.92 -0.38 -10.31
CA ILE A 88 17.45 -0.18 -8.95
C ILE A 88 16.94 -1.28 -8.01
N VAL A 89 15.62 -1.52 -7.99
CA VAL A 89 15.04 -2.54 -7.10
C VAL A 89 15.48 -3.94 -7.51
N LYS A 90 15.52 -4.26 -8.79
CA LYS A 90 15.98 -5.57 -9.29
C LYS A 90 17.42 -5.85 -8.89
N GLN A 91 18.33 -4.89 -9.05
CA GLN A 91 19.73 -5.04 -8.65
C GLN A 91 19.90 -5.01 -7.13
N GLY A 92 19.18 -4.11 -6.44
CA GLY A 92 19.23 -4.00 -4.99
C GLY A 92 18.80 -5.28 -4.29
N LEU A 93 17.77 -5.97 -4.78
CA LEU A 93 17.36 -7.28 -4.28
C LEU A 93 18.49 -8.32 -4.41
N GLN A 94 19.31 -8.27 -5.47
CA GLN A 94 20.46 -9.17 -5.61
C GLN A 94 21.57 -8.83 -4.60
N VAL A 95 21.81 -7.54 -4.33
CA VAL A 95 22.76 -7.09 -3.29
C VAL A 95 22.27 -7.52 -1.90
N MET A 96 20.99 -7.33 -1.59
CA MET A 96 20.38 -7.74 -0.32
C MET A 96 20.52 -9.24 -0.06
N LYS A 97 20.37 -10.09 -1.09
CA LYS A 97 20.54 -11.56 -0.98
C LYS A 97 21.94 -11.96 -0.56
N GLN A 98 22.95 -11.13 -0.81
CA GLN A 98 24.34 -11.37 -0.40
C GLN A 98 24.59 -11.02 1.08
N ALA A 99 23.63 -10.34 1.75
CA ALA A 99 23.66 -9.99 3.17
C ALA A 99 24.95 -9.26 3.65
N HIS A 100 25.55 -8.44 2.79
CA HIS A 100 26.81 -7.74 3.10
C HIS A 100 26.64 -6.62 4.14
N ARG A 101 25.45 -5.98 4.20
CA ARG A 101 25.14 -4.95 5.17
C ARG A 101 24.68 -5.59 6.48
N LEU A 102 25.56 -5.60 7.51
CA LEU A 102 25.33 -6.32 8.76
C LEU A 102 23.99 -5.95 9.43
N GLY A 103 23.69 -4.66 9.54
CA GLY A 103 22.44 -4.22 10.17
C GLY A 103 21.19 -4.66 9.39
N LEU A 104 21.22 -4.64 8.06
CA LEU A 104 20.11 -5.12 7.23
C LEU A 104 19.98 -6.65 7.32
N ALA A 105 21.09 -7.37 7.29
CA ALA A 105 21.10 -8.82 7.44
C ALA A 105 20.48 -9.26 8.79
N ALA A 106 20.89 -8.62 9.88
CA ALA A 106 20.36 -8.87 11.21
C ALA A 106 18.85 -8.54 11.31
N LEU A 107 18.40 -7.45 10.66
CA LEU A 107 16.98 -7.09 10.62
C LEU A 107 16.16 -8.12 9.83
N MET A 108 16.67 -8.61 8.70
CA MET A 108 16.03 -9.64 7.88
C MET A 108 15.92 -10.97 8.66
N GLU A 109 16.99 -11.39 9.34
CA GLU A 109 17.01 -12.58 10.18
C GLU A 109 15.99 -12.48 11.32
N ALA A 110 16.00 -11.37 12.06
CA ALA A 110 15.05 -11.12 13.15
C ALA A 110 13.58 -11.04 12.67
N ALA A 111 13.37 -10.68 11.40
CA ALA A 111 12.07 -10.65 10.76
C ALA A 111 11.65 -12.00 10.16
N GLY A 112 12.50 -13.03 10.22
CA GLY A 112 12.25 -14.36 9.67
C GLY A 112 12.23 -14.40 8.13
N ILE A 113 12.96 -13.50 7.47
CA ILE A 113 13.04 -13.44 6.00
C ILE A 113 14.06 -14.48 5.52
N ASP A 114 13.60 -15.40 4.67
CA ASP A 114 14.49 -16.25 3.90
C ASP A 114 15.05 -15.47 2.68
N THR A 115 16.35 -15.22 2.68
CA THR A 115 17.04 -14.48 1.62
C THR A 115 16.93 -15.16 0.26
N ALA A 116 16.70 -16.48 0.20
CA ALA A 116 16.53 -17.21 -1.06
C ALA A 116 15.27 -16.78 -1.84
N VAL A 117 14.22 -16.40 -1.10
CA VAL A 117 12.92 -15.98 -1.68
C VAL A 117 12.66 -14.48 -1.53
N LEU A 118 13.68 -13.71 -1.12
CA LEU A 118 13.58 -12.27 -0.96
C LEU A 118 13.13 -11.58 -2.26
N ASP A 119 12.09 -10.77 -2.16
CA ASP A 119 11.47 -10.03 -3.26
C ASP A 119 11.03 -8.62 -2.83
N GLU A 120 10.35 -7.91 -3.73
CA GLU A 120 9.81 -6.57 -3.48
C GLU A 120 8.74 -6.55 -2.38
N GLU A 121 7.96 -7.62 -2.22
CA GLU A 121 6.97 -7.74 -1.14
C GLU A 121 7.65 -7.82 0.23
N SER A 122 8.79 -8.48 0.30
CA SER A 122 9.63 -8.53 1.50
C SER A 122 10.09 -7.13 1.94
N ILE A 123 10.43 -6.28 0.97
CA ILE A 123 10.76 -4.87 1.24
C ILE A 123 9.51 -4.11 1.67
N GLY A 124 8.44 -4.16 0.87
CA GLY A 124 7.24 -3.32 1.06
C GLY A 124 6.45 -3.65 2.31
N PHE A 125 6.37 -4.94 2.69
CA PHE A 125 5.51 -5.40 3.78
C PHE A 125 6.26 -5.84 5.04
N ILE A 126 7.58 -6.09 4.97
CA ILE A 126 8.33 -6.59 6.11
C ILE A 126 9.44 -5.62 6.53
N ILE A 127 10.36 -5.26 5.65
CA ILE A 127 11.53 -4.41 5.97
C ILE A 127 11.11 -2.94 6.13
N GLY A 128 10.47 -2.37 5.10
CA GLY A 128 10.05 -0.98 5.08
C GLY A 128 9.16 -0.59 6.26
N PRO A 129 8.10 -1.36 6.60
CA PRO A 129 7.28 -1.10 7.77
C PRO A 129 8.03 -1.09 9.10
N ARG A 130 9.09 -1.90 9.26
CA ARG A 130 9.93 -1.91 10.47
C ARG A 130 10.78 -0.66 10.58
N LEU A 131 11.48 -0.31 9.51
CA LEU A 131 12.29 0.91 9.47
C LEU A 131 11.42 2.18 9.64
N ASN A 132 10.26 2.21 9.01
CA ASN A 132 9.32 3.33 9.11
C ASN A 132 8.64 3.44 10.49
N ALA A 133 8.54 2.34 11.26
CA ALA A 133 7.86 2.35 12.56
C ALA A 133 8.49 3.33 13.54
N VAL A 134 9.82 3.40 13.56
CA VAL A 134 10.58 4.29 14.47
C VAL A 134 10.24 5.75 14.20
N GLY A 135 10.33 6.19 12.93
CA GLY A 135 10.04 7.60 12.56
C GLY A 135 8.56 7.98 12.64
N ARG A 136 7.64 7.00 12.74
CA ARG A 136 6.21 7.27 12.97
C ARG A 136 5.87 7.47 14.44
N LEU A 137 6.60 6.83 15.33
CA LEU A 137 6.35 6.89 16.78
C LEU A 137 7.30 7.82 17.49
N GLU A 138 8.56 7.91 17.03
CA GLU A 138 9.62 8.68 17.65
C GLU A 138 10.58 9.28 16.59
N ASP A 139 11.90 9.19 16.81
CA ASP A 139 12.93 9.66 15.89
C ASP A 139 13.36 8.53 14.93
N ALA A 140 13.55 8.86 13.66
CA ALA A 140 13.97 7.91 12.62
C ALA A 140 15.47 7.54 12.68
N GLY A 141 16.27 8.25 13.48
CA GLY A 141 17.73 8.06 13.61
C GLY A 141 18.17 6.61 13.77
N PRO A 142 17.58 5.82 14.68
CA PRO A 142 17.93 4.40 14.87
C PRO A 142 17.86 3.54 13.61
N GLY A 143 16.93 3.82 12.70
CA GLY A 143 16.84 3.12 11.41
C GLY A 143 18.05 3.40 10.52
N ALA A 144 18.49 4.67 10.44
CA ALA A 144 19.69 5.05 9.69
C ALA A 144 20.96 4.51 10.34
N GLU A 145 21.07 4.59 11.68
CA GLU A 145 22.19 4.06 12.43
C GLU A 145 22.36 2.56 12.21
N LEU A 146 21.26 1.78 12.22
CA LEU A 146 21.31 0.35 11.92
C LEU A 146 21.91 0.07 10.54
N MET A 147 21.53 0.85 9.52
CA MET A 147 22.03 0.66 8.15
C MET A 147 23.52 1.00 8.00
N LEU A 148 24.09 1.76 8.91
CA LEU A 148 25.48 2.23 8.86
C LEU A 148 26.41 1.54 9.86
N SER A 149 25.87 0.81 10.84
CA SER A 149 26.65 0.19 11.90
C SER A 149 27.43 -1.05 11.43
N PHE A 150 28.63 -1.20 11.98
CA PHE A 150 29.47 -2.41 11.87
C PHE A 150 29.70 -3.06 13.25
N ASP A 151 29.14 -2.50 14.31
CA ASP A 151 29.24 -3.01 15.69
C ASP A 151 28.09 -3.98 15.95
N GLU A 152 28.41 -5.25 16.17
CA GLU A 152 27.43 -6.33 16.34
C GLU A 152 26.55 -6.15 17.59
N GLU A 153 27.12 -5.65 18.71
CA GLU A 153 26.34 -5.39 19.94
C GLU A 153 25.33 -4.27 19.67
N LYS A 154 25.78 -3.19 19.05
CA LYS A 154 24.94 -2.05 18.67
C LYS A 154 23.84 -2.45 17.66
N ILE A 155 24.19 -3.29 16.68
CA ILE A 155 23.23 -3.82 15.71
C ILE A 155 22.14 -4.62 16.43
N ALA A 156 22.51 -5.48 17.36
CA ALA A 156 21.55 -6.29 18.12
C ALA A 156 20.58 -5.42 18.93
N GLU A 157 21.10 -4.37 19.62
CA GLU A 157 20.27 -3.39 20.32
C GLU A 157 19.29 -2.66 19.39
N LEU A 158 19.78 -2.16 18.25
CA LEU A 158 18.96 -1.42 17.28
C LEU A 158 17.89 -2.30 16.64
N VAL A 159 18.21 -3.55 16.30
CA VAL A 159 17.23 -4.50 15.76
C VAL A 159 16.13 -4.79 16.78
N ALA A 160 16.49 -5.04 18.05
CA ALA A 160 15.51 -5.27 19.11
C ALA A 160 14.58 -4.06 19.29
N TYR A 161 15.14 -2.87 19.33
CA TYR A 161 14.39 -1.62 19.43
C TYR A 161 13.43 -1.40 18.25
N ILE A 162 13.90 -1.60 17.02
CA ILE A 162 13.08 -1.44 15.80
C ILE A 162 11.94 -2.48 15.77
N GLN A 163 12.20 -3.71 16.19
CA GLN A 163 11.17 -4.75 16.31
C GLN A 163 10.11 -4.37 17.36
N GLU A 164 10.52 -3.89 18.52
CA GLU A 164 9.61 -3.42 19.56
C GLU A 164 8.72 -2.29 19.04
N LYS A 165 9.31 -1.27 18.41
CA LYS A 165 8.56 -0.14 17.82
C LYS A 165 7.62 -0.57 16.71
N ASN A 166 7.97 -1.56 15.91
CA ASN A 166 7.08 -2.10 14.90
C ASN A 166 5.88 -2.84 15.52
N VAL A 167 6.07 -3.61 16.59
CA VAL A 167 4.98 -4.27 17.34
C VAL A 167 4.07 -3.21 17.98
N GLU A 168 4.64 -2.19 18.63
CA GLU A 168 3.91 -1.07 19.22
C GLU A 168 3.05 -0.36 18.14
N ARG A 169 3.66 0.00 17.00
CA ARG A 169 2.94 0.60 15.87
C ARG A 169 1.76 -0.27 15.40
N GLN A 170 1.97 -1.59 15.24
CA GLN A 170 0.92 -2.52 14.83
C GLN A 170 -0.25 -2.56 15.82
N SER A 171 0.06 -2.58 17.12
CA SER A 171 -0.94 -2.56 18.18
C SER A 171 -1.76 -1.26 18.16
N ILE A 172 -1.09 -0.10 18.03
CA ILE A 172 -1.76 1.20 17.94
C ILE A 172 -2.66 1.26 16.69
N VAL A 173 -2.16 0.80 15.53
CA VAL A 173 -2.93 0.75 14.28
C VAL A 173 -4.18 -0.11 14.45
N GLN A 174 -4.05 -1.28 15.07
CA GLN A 174 -5.19 -2.17 15.29
C GLN A 174 -6.23 -1.58 16.24
N SER A 175 -5.79 -0.97 17.35
CA SER A 175 -6.69 -0.31 18.30
C SER A 175 -7.48 0.81 17.63
N ILE A 176 -6.80 1.70 16.90
CA ILE A 176 -7.46 2.83 16.21
C ILE A 176 -8.42 2.31 15.12
N HIS A 177 -8.03 1.29 14.37
CA HIS A 177 -8.87 0.70 13.34
C HIS A 177 -10.17 0.12 13.93
N GLU A 178 -10.08 -0.63 15.04
CA GLU A 178 -11.25 -1.19 15.70
C GLU A 178 -12.16 -0.09 16.28
N GLU A 179 -11.58 0.92 16.94
CA GLU A 179 -12.33 2.07 17.43
C GLU A 179 -13.07 2.81 16.30
N ALA A 180 -12.40 2.99 15.15
CA ALA A 180 -13.00 3.63 13.98
C ALA A 180 -14.17 2.80 13.43
N ARG A 181 -14.02 1.48 13.34
CA ARG A 181 -15.10 0.56 12.94
C ARG A 181 -16.31 0.66 13.86
N ILE A 182 -16.09 0.68 15.18
CA ILE A 182 -17.16 0.84 16.17
C ILE A 182 -17.88 2.19 15.99
N GLN A 183 -17.15 3.26 15.67
CA GLN A 183 -17.75 4.56 15.38
C GLN A 183 -18.59 4.52 14.10
N LEU A 184 -18.10 3.88 13.04
CA LEU A 184 -18.81 3.74 11.76
C LEU A 184 -20.05 2.87 11.88
N ALA A 185 -20.02 1.81 12.67
CA ALA A 185 -21.15 0.90 12.88
C ALA A 185 -22.37 1.57 13.58
N LYS A 186 -22.19 2.77 14.12
CA LYS A 186 -23.31 3.57 14.69
C LYS A 186 -24.12 4.30 13.62
N ASN A 187 -23.61 4.41 12.40
CA ASN A 187 -24.29 5.08 11.31
C ASN A 187 -25.12 4.06 10.53
N GLU A 188 -26.36 4.38 10.24
CA GLU A 188 -27.24 3.53 9.40
C GLU A 188 -26.72 3.47 7.95
N ASN A 189 -26.12 4.55 7.48
CA ASN A 189 -25.53 4.63 6.13
C ASN A 189 -24.08 5.14 6.21
N LEU A 190 -23.20 4.54 5.41
CA LEU A 190 -21.83 5.05 5.24
C LEU A 190 -21.85 6.35 4.44
N PRO A 191 -21.15 7.40 4.91
CA PRO A 191 -20.99 8.63 4.14
C PRO A 191 -20.10 8.41 2.92
N ASP A 192 -20.17 9.30 1.95
CA ASP A 192 -19.29 9.25 0.76
C ASP A 192 -17.82 9.46 1.13
N VAL A 193 -17.55 10.29 2.15
CA VAL A 193 -16.25 10.45 2.78
C VAL A 193 -16.38 10.17 4.27
N VAL A 194 -15.68 9.18 4.76
CA VAL A 194 -15.59 8.87 6.19
C VAL A 194 -14.74 9.93 6.87
N VAL A 195 -15.29 10.65 7.85
CA VAL A 195 -14.56 11.62 8.66
C VAL A 195 -14.72 11.26 10.13
N LEU A 196 -13.61 10.86 10.77
CA LEU A 196 -13.59 10.47 12.18
C LEU A 196 -12.46 11.16 12.92
N GLY A 197 -12.62 11.34 14.22
CA GLY A 197 -11.58 11.91 15.07
C GLY A 197 -11.65 11.42 16.51
N ASN A 198 -10.47 11.35 17.13
CA ASN A 198 -10.36 11.02 18.56
C ASN A 198 -9.08 11.67 19.13
N LYS A 199 -9.17 12.08 20.41
CA LYS A 199 -8.03 12.68 21.13
C LYS A 199 -6.90 11.70 21.42
N ASN A 200 -7.21 10.41 21.51
CA ASN A 200 -6.26 9.36 21.84
C ASN A 200 -5.58 8.74 20.63
N TRP A 201 -5.94 9.13 19.43
CA TRP A 201 -5.36 8.54 18.22
C TRP A 201 -3.97 9.12 17.92
N HIS A 202 -3.00 8.25 17.75
CA HIS A 202 -1.62 8.68 17.47
C HIS A 202 -1.48 9.21 16.05
N GLN A 203 -1.03 10.48 15.90
CA GLN A 203 -0.94 11.19 14.61
C GLN A 203 -0.10 10.42 13.56
N GLY A 204 1.02 9.80 13.97
CA GLY A 204 1.97 9.13 13.07
C GLY A 204 1.42 7.90 12.35
N VAL A 205 0.27 7.35 12.77
CA VAL A 205 -0.32 6.15 12.18
C VAL A 205 -1.69 6.38 11.52
N LEU A 206 -2.27 7.59 11.61
CA LEU A 206 -3.59 7.87 11.05
C LEU A 206 -3.69 7.53 9.57
N GLY A 207 -2.66 7.83 8.78
CA GLY A 207 -2.63 7.51 7.36
C GLY A 207 -2.66 6.00 7.07
N ILE A 208 -2.07 5.18 7.95
CA ILE A 208 -2.12 3.71 7.82
C ILE A 208 -3.53 3.21 8.09
N VAL A 209 -4.16 3.73 9.15
CA VAL A 209 -5.54 3.34 9.48
C VAL A 209 -6.51 3.84 8.42
N ALA A 210 -6.34 5.06 7.91
CA ALA A 210 -7.16 5.60 6.82
C ALA A 210 -7.10 4.70 5.58
N SER A 211 -5.89 4.22 5.17
CA SER A 211 -5.75 3.26 4.07
C SER A 211 -6.53 1.97 4.32
N LYS A 212 -6.41 1.39 5.54
CA LYS A 212 -7.15 0.17 5.89
C LYS A 212 -8.67 0.35 5.83
N LEU A 213 -9.17 1.50 6.26
CA LEU A 213 -10.61 1.80 6.17
C LEU A 213 -11.06 2.02 4.72
N VAL A 214 -10.23 2.64 3.88
CA VAL A 214 -10.50 2.74 2.43
C VAL A 214 -10.58 1.35 1.80
N GLU A 215 -9.62 0.47 2.10
CA GLU A 215 -9.62 -0.91 1.60
C GLU A 215 -10.85 -1.71 2.09
N GLU A 216 -11.24 -1.52 3.35
CA GLU A 216 -12.37 -2.25 3.96
C GLU A 216 -13.73 -1.75 3.49
N PHE A 217 -13.91 -0.42 3.41
CA PHE A 217 -15.22 0.20 3.19
C PHE A 217 -15.41 0.76 1.78
N GLY A 218 -14.36 0.84 0.96
CA GLY A 218 -14.42 1.46 -0.37
C GLY A 218 -14.75 2.95 -0.32
N ARG A 219 -14.47 3.64 0.78
CA ARG A 219 -14.80 5.06 0.98
C ARG A 219 -13.54 5.88 1.24
N PRO A 220 -13.37 7.03 0.57
CA PRO A 220 -12.38 8.01 1.00
C PRO A 220 -12.50 8.28 2.49
N THR A 221 -11.37 8.32 3.20
CA THR A 221 -11.34 8.37 4.66
C THR A 221 -10.39 9.44 5.16
N VAL A 222 -10.87 10.27 6.08
CA VAL A 222 -10.11 11.30 6.79
C VAL A 222 -10.16 11.02 8.28
N LEU A 223 -9.01 10.83 8.90
CA LEU A 223 -8.89 10.57 10.33
C LEU A 223 -8.14 11.71 11.03
N PHE A 224 -8.62 12.12 12.20
CA PHE A 224 -8.05 13.20 12.98
C PHE A 224 -7.60 12.77 14.38
N ASN A 225 -6.41 13.23 14.77
CA ASN A 225 -6.03 13.36 16.18
C ASN A 225 -6.48 14.73 16.67
N ILE A 226 -7.16 14.78 17.81
CA ILE A 226 -7.68 16.00 18.42
C ILE A 226 -6.83 16.34 19.65
N ASP A 227 -6.07 17.43 19.59
CA ASP A 227 -5.32 17.93 20.72
C ASP A 227 -6.21 18.85 21.57
N GLU A 228 -6.68 18.34 22.72
CA GLU A 228 -7.55 19.08 23.63
C GLU A 228 -6.87 20.33 24.25
N LYS A 229 -5.53 20.38 24.32
CA LYS A 229 -4.80 21.51 24.90
C LYS A 229 -4.76 22.70 23.95
N THR A 230 -4.56 22.42 22.67
CA THR A 230 -4.47 23.46 21.63
C THR A 230 -5.80 23.69 20.91
N GLY A 231 -6.76 22.77 21.04
CA GLY A 231 -8.02 22.82 20.30
C GLY A 231 -7.84 22.55 18.79
N ILE A 232 -6.71 21.99 18.37
CA ILE A 232 -6.40 21.73 16.95
C ILE A 232 -6.56 20.25 16.65
N ALA A 233 -7.27 19.95 15.57
CA ALA A 233 -7.33 18.62 14.98
C ALA A 233 -6.34 18.54 13.81
N LYS A 234 -5.45 17.52 13.84
CA LYS A 234 -4.51 17.20 12.76
C LYS A 234 -4.92 15.90 12.11
N GLY A 235 -5.11 15.92 10.80
CA GLY A 235 -5.67 14.80 10.06
C GLY A 235 -4.77 14.27 8.96
N SER A 236 -5.07 13.02 8.60
CA SER A 236 -4.54 12.35 7.42
C SER A 236 -5.68 11.75 6.62
N ALA A 237 -5.68 11.97 5.32
CA ALA A 237 -6.67 11.46 4.39
C ALA A 237 -6.06 10.41 3.44
N ARG A 238 -6.91 9.44 3.07
CA ARG A 238 -6.68 8.51 1.97
C ARG A 238 -7.93 8.45 1.10
N SER A 239 -7.76 8.27 -0.20
CA SER A 239 -8.86 8.28 -1.15
C SER A 239 -8.90 7.03 -2.00
N THR A 240 -9.97 6.91 -2.78
CA THR A 240 -10.14 5.98 -3.90
C THR A 240 -9.90 6.73 -5.21
N GLU A 241 -9.77 6.02 -6.31
CA GLU A 241 -9.64 6.64 -7.64
C GLU A 241 -10.84 7.53 -8.01
N ALA A 242 -12.01 7.26 -7.42
CA ALA A 242 -13.25 7.98 -7.67
C ALA A 242 -13.26 9.42 -7.18
N LEU A 243 -12.45 9.78 -6.18
CA LEU A 243 -12.44 11.12 -5.58
C LEU A 243 -11.03 11.70 -5.47
N ASP A 244 -10.80 12.86 -6.06
CA ASP A 244 -9.59 13.65 -5.78
C ASP A 244 -9.73 14.32 -4.40
N ILE A 245 -9.03 13.74 -3.39
CA ILE A 245 -9.11 14.24 -2.01
C ILE A 245 -8.49 15.63 -1.86
N TYR A 246 -7.47 15.95 -2.65
CA TYR A 246 -6.86 17.29 -2.62
C TYR A 246 -7.85 18.36 -3.13
N ALA A 247 -8.55 18.08 -4.23
CA ALA A 247 -9.59 18.97 -4.75
C ALA A 247 -10.76 19.12 -3.76
N ALA A 248 -11.16 18.04 -3.08
CA ALA A 248 -12.20 18.09 -2.05
C ALA A 248 -11.77 18.95 -0.84
N LEU A 249 -10.49 18.86 -0.42
CA LEU A 249 -9.93 19.72 0.64
C LEU A 249 -9.84 21.17 0.20
N ALA A 250 -9.49 21.44 -1.06
CA ALA A 250 -9.43 22.78 -1.60
C ALA A 250 -10.82 23.46 -1.66
N ASP A 251 -11.89 22.70 -1.92
CA ASP A 251 -13.27 23.18 -1.83
C ASP A 251 -13.67 23.52 -0.37
N ALA A 252 -13.18 22.71 0.59
CA ALA A 252 -13.43 22.90 2.01
C ALA A 252 -12.40 23.82 2.72
N LYS A 253 -11.54 24.53 1.99
CA LYS A 253 -10.39 25.29 2.52
C LYS A 253 -10.73 26.28 3.64
N ASP A 254 -11.92 26.88 3.62
CA ASP A 254 -12.33 27.86 4.63
C ASP A 254 -12.51 27.24 6.02
N SER A 255 -12.65 25.91 6.11
CA SER A 255 -12.68 25.16 7.36
C SER A 255 -11.31 24.67 7.81
N LEU A 256 -10.26 24.86 6.99
CA LEU A 256 -8.92 24.32 7.22
C LEU A 256 -7.94 25.44 7.59
N THR A 257 -7.10 25.19 8.58
CA THR A 257 -5.98 26.07 8.90
C THR A 257 -4.80 25.82 7.94
N LYS A 258 -4.58 24.56 7.58
CA LYS A 258 -3.50 24.10 6.68
C LYS A 258 -3.91 22.80 6.02
N PHE A 259 -3.58 22.64 4.74
CA PHE A 259 -3.69 21.36 4.05
C PHE A 259 -2.65 21.24 2.95
N GLY A 260 -2.37 20.02 2.51
CA GLY A 260 -1.49 19.70 1.41
C GLY A 260 -1.51 18.21 1.10
N GLY A 261 -1.12 17.86 -0.12
CA GLY A 261 -1.14 16.46 -0.57
C GLY A 261 -1.40 16.36 -2.06
N HIS A 262 -1.90 15.19 -2.47
CA HIS A 262 -2.18 14.81 -3.86
C HIS A 262 -3.55 14.12 -3.93
N LYS A 263 -3.96 13.71 -5.14
CA LYS A 263 -5.25 13.06 -5.42
C LYS A 263 -5.60 11.94 -4.41
N MET A 264 -4.65 11.07 -4.05
CA MET A 264 -4.89 9.85 -3.27
C MET A 264 -4.62 10.00 -1.77
N ALA A 265 -3.85 11.00 -1.36
CA ALA A 265 -3.43 11.17 0.03
C ALA A 265 -3.17 12.63 0.36
N ALA A 266 -3.63 13.06 1.54
CA ALA A 266 -3.43 14.43 1.99
C ALA A 266 -3.29 14.53 3.51
N GLY A 267 -2.63 15.59 3.97
CA GLY A 267 -2.57 15.99 5.36
C GLY A 267 -3.27 17.34 5.57
N MET A 268 -3.91 17.54 6.72
CA MET A 268 -4.62 18.78 7.03
C MET A 268 -4.63 19.08 8.52
N SER A 269 -4.99 20.33 8.85
CA SER A 269 -5.25 20.76 10.22
C SER A 269 -6.43 21.73 10.23
N LEU A 270 -7.24 21.66 11.29
CA LEU A 270 -8.37 22.56 11.52
C LEU A 270 -8.64 22.74 13.02
N PRO A 271 -9.37 23.77 13.44
CA PRO A 271 -9.89 23.85 14.80
C PRO A 271 -10.83 22.67 15.07
N ALA A 272 -10.68 22.00 16.22
CA ALA A 272 -11.51 20.82 16.53
C ALA A 272 -13.02 21.14 16.56
N ALA A 273 -13.39 22.38 16.87
CA ALA A 273 -14.76 22.85 16.82
C ALA A 273 -15.39 22.83 15.42
N ASP A 274 -14.55 22.93 14.37
CA ASP A 274 -14.99 23.00 12.98
C ASP A 274 -15.10 21.61 12.32
N LEU A 275 -14.78 20.54 13.04
CA LEU A 275 -14.74 19.17 12.51
C LEU A 275 -16.09 18.73 11.88
N ALA A 276 -17.20 19.07 12.54
CA ALA A 276 -18.53 18.73 12.03
C ALA A 276 -18.86 19.50 10.73
N ALA A 277 -18.57 20.80 10.70
CA ALA A 277 -18.78 21.63 9.51
C ALA A 277 -17.86 21.20 8.35
N PHE A 278 -16.63 20.82 8.64
CA PHE A 278 -15.72 20.24 7.65
C PHE A 278 -16.25 18.92 7.08
N SER A 279 -16.75 18.02 7.96
CA SER A 279 -17.32 16.74 7.53
C SER A 279 -18.53 16.94 6.61
N GLU A 280 -19.40 17.89 6.91
CA GLU A 280 -20.53 18.23 6.05
C GLU A 280 -20.06 18.77 4.68
N LYS A 281 -19.13 19.72 4.66
CA LYS A 281 -18.63 20.32 3.42
C LYS A 281 -17.98 19.29 2.49
N ILE A 282 -17.09 18.44 3.03
CA ILE A 282 -16.39 17.46 2.22
C ILE A 282 -17.34 16.39 1.64
N ASN A 283 -18.38 16.01 2.40
CA ASN A 283 -19.41 15.10 1.92
C ASN A 283 -20.32 15.75 0.88
N ASN A 284 -20.67 17.03 1.02
CA ASN A 284 -21.40 17.79 0.00
C ASN A 284 -20.59 17.89 -1.32
N TYR A 285 -19.26 18.03 -1.23
CA TYR A 285 -18.40 17.94 -2.39
C TYR A 285 -18.43 16.54 -3.02
N ALA A 286 -18.27 15.50 -2.21
CA ALA A 286 -18.19 14.11 -2.64
C ALA A 286 -19.51 13.57 -3.20
N ALA A 287 -20.66 14.12 -2.80
CA ALA A 287 -21.98 13.72 -3.33
C ALA A 287 -22.07 13.79 -4.86
N ARG A 288 -21.28 14.64 -5.51
CA ARG A 288 -21.17 14.69 -6.99
C ARG A 288 -20.54 13.44 -7.60
N TYR A 289 -19.83 12.67 -6.80
CA TYR A 289 -19.10 11.46 -7.17
C TYR A 289 -19.68 10.21 -6.53
N HIS A 290 -20.86 10.33 -5.90
CA HIS A 290 -21.51 9.25 -5.14
C HIS A 290 -21.53 7.92 -5.88
N ASP A 291 -22.05 7.91 -7.11
CA ASP A 291 -22.18 6.68 -7.90
C ASP A 291 -20.81 6.03 -8.19
N ALA A 292 -19.80 6.84 -8.49
CA ALA A 292 -18.44 6.34 -8.73
C ALA A 292 -17.80 5.78 -7.45
N ILE A 293 -18.02 6.44 -6.30
CA ILE A 293 -17.54 6.00 -4.99
C ILE A 293 -18.22 4.68 -4.58
N VAL A 294 -19.52 4.56 -4.81
CA VAL A 294 -20.30 3.36 -4.47
C VAL A 294 -19.95 2.19 -5.39
N LEU A 295 -19.79 2.45 -6.69
CA LEU A 295 -19.43 1.44 -7.68
C LEU A 295 -18.05 0.81 -7.37
N GLY A 296 -17.13 1.59 -6.78
CA GLY A 296 -15.78 1.14 -6.45
C GLY A 296 -14.85 1.13 -7.66
N GLU A 297 -13.69 0.51 -7.48
CA GLU A 297 -12.66 0.46 -8.51
C GLU A 297 -12.94 -0.64 -9.53
N SER A 298 -12.67 -0.33 -10.81
CA SER A 298 -12.66 -1.33 -11.87
C SER A 298 -11.38 -2.15 -11.81
N ILE A 299 -11.50 -3.46 -11.90
CA ILE A 299 -10.34 -4.36 -11.99
C ILE A 299 -10.06 -4.63 -13.47
N TYR A 300 -8.85 -4.29 -13.90
CA TYR A 300 -8.38 -4.62 -15.25
C TYR A 300 -7.86 -6.06 -15.27
N ILE A 301 -8.33 -6.85 -16.23
CA ILE A 301 -7.91 -8.23 -16.45
C ILE A 301 -6.93 -8.23 -17.62
N ASP A 302 -5.68 -8.67 -17.38
CA ASP A 302 -4.65 -8.69 -18.41
C ASP A 302 -4.91 -9.75 -19.49
N ALA A 303 -5.37 -10.93 -19.08
CA ALA A 303 -5.76 -11.97 -20.02
C ALA A 303 -6.77 -12.96 -19.42
N ILE A 304 -7.62 -13.53 -20.29
CA ILE A 304 -8.45 -14.67 -19.95
C ILE A 304 -7.74 -15.94 -20.45
N LEU A 305 -7.50 -16.88 -19.55
CA LEU A 305 -6.71 -18.07 -19.83
C LEU A 305 -7.56 -19.35 -19.75
N PRO A 306 -7.33 -20.32 -20.65
CA PRO A 306 -7.75 -21.71 -20.41
C PRO A 306 -6.83 -22.35 -19.35
N LEU A 307 -7.34 -23.32 -18.57
CA LEU A 307 -6.52 -24.01 -17.56
C LEU A 307 -5.26 -24.68 -18.14
N ALA A 308 -5.34 -25.11 -19.39
CA ALA A 308 -4.24 -25.79 -20.08
C ALA A 308 -2.99 -24.90 -20.23
N ASP A 309 -3.17 -23.59 -20.27
CA ASP A 309 -2.04 -22.64 -20.44
C ASP A 309 -1.38 -22.29 -19.09
N VAL A 310 -2.00 -22.65 -17.95
CA VAL A 310 -1.46 -22.38 -16.63
C VAL A 310 -0.42 -23.44 -16.25
N THR A 311 0.76 -23.28 -16.81
CA THR A 311 1.88 -24.23 -16.65
C THR A 311 3.02 -23.62 -15.83
N LEU A 312 3.87 -24.45 -15.23
CA LEU A 312 5.08 -23.98 -14.54
C LEU A 312 6.03 -23.20 -15.46
N PRO A 313 6.27 -23.58 -16.73
CA PRO A 313 7.06 -22.76 -17.66
C PRO A 313 6.46 -21.36 -17.84
N PHE A 314 5.13 -21.24 -18.09
CA PHE A 314 4.47 -19.94 -18.21
C PHE A 314 4.64 -19.09 -16.95
N LEU A 315 4.47 -19.68 -15.77
CA LEU A 315 4.64 -18.94 -14.51
C LEU A 315 6.09 -18.48 -14.29
N LYS A 316 7.08 -19.24 -14.73
CA LYS A 316 8.48 -18.83 -14.71
C LYS A 316 8.76 -17.67 -15.67
N GLU A 317 8.07 -17.59 -16.81
CA GLU A 317 8.15 -16.43 -17.70
C GLU A 317 7.54 -15.19 -17.06
N LEU A 318 6.44 -15.32 -16.32
CA LEU A 318 5.85 -14.20 -15.56
C LEU A 318 6.82 -13.64 -14.50
N GLU A 319 7.72 -14.46 -13.94
CA GLU A 319 8.75 -13.98 -13.00
C GLU A 319 9.68 -12.92 -13.63
N LEU A 320 9.81 -12.89 -14.97
CA LEU A 320 10.60 -11.87 -15.67
C LEU A 320 9.99 -10.48 -15.57
N LEU A 321 8.70 -10.37 -15.25
CA LEU A 321 8.02 -9.10 -15.04
C LEU A 321 8.34 -8.47 -13.67
N LYS A 322 8.83 -9.27 -12.71
CA LYS A 322 9.26 -8.76 -11.39
C LYS A 322 10.45 -7.78 -11.49
N PRO A 323 10.61 -6.89 -10.50
CA PRO A 323 9.76 -6.65 -9.33
C PRO A 323 8.45 -5.94 -9.68
N TYR A 324 7.37 -6.27 -8.96
CA TYR A 324 6.05 -5.64 -9.11
C TYR A 324 5.89 -4.44 -8.16
N GLY A 325 5.03 -3.50 -8.52
CA GLY A 325 4.74 -2.31 -7.71
C GLY A 325 3.92 -1.28 -8.48
N THR A 326 3.99 -0.02 -8.06
CA THR A 326 3.31 1.09 -8.73
C THR A 326 3.69 1.15 -10.21
N ASP A 327 2.72 1.27 -11.11
CA ASP A 327 2.85 1.28 -12.58
C ASP A 327 3.45 0.01 -13.22
N ASN A 328 3.75 -1.01 -12.42
CA ASN A 328 4.09 -2.35 -12.85
C ASN A 328 3.36 -3.38 -11.97
N PRO A 329 2.02 -3.39 -11.97
CA PRO A 329 1.24 -4.28 -11.12
C PRO A 329 1.43 -5.75 -11.51
N LYS A 330 1.17 -6.63 -10.54
CA LYS A 330 1.13 -8.06 -10.80
C LYS A 330 -0.04 -8.39 -11.72
N PRO A 331 0.17 -9.18 -12.80
CA PRO A 331 -0.89 -9.48 -13.75
C PRO A 331 -2.09 -10.18 -13.13
N ILE A 332 -3.29 -9.78 -13.52
CA ILE A 332 -4.56 -10.38 -13.14
C ILE A 332 -5.09 -11.21 -14.29
N PHE A 333 -5.34 -12.48 -14.03
CA PHE A 333 -5.86 -13.42 -15.01
C PHE A 333 -7.32 -13.79 -14.71
N GLY A 334 -8.11 -13.93 -15.78
CA GLY A 334 -9.48 -14.36 -15.72
C GLY A 334 -9.65 -15.80 -16.18
N PHE A 335 -10.59 -16.51 -15.55
CA PHE A 335 -11.03 -17.86 -15.94
C PHE A 335 -12.55 -17.83 -16.07
N GLN A 336 -13.08 -18.25 -17.20
CA GLN A 336 -14.50 -18.13 -17.51
C GLN A 336 -15.18 -19.49 -17.57
N ASN A 337 -16.34 -19.61 -16.91
CA ASN A 337 -17.22 -20.77 -16.97
C ASN A 337 -16.51 -22.11 -16.67
N VAL A 338 -15.70 -22.13 -15.60
CA VAL A 338 -14.94 -23.32 -15.19
C VAL A 338 -15.63 -23.98 -13.99
N PRO A 339 -15.86 -25.30 -14.02
CA PRO A 339 -16.34 -26.03 -12.87
C PRO A 339 -15.34 -25.98 -11.71
N LEU A 340 -15.86 -25.85 -10.49
CA LEU A 340 -15.05 -25.95 -9.28
C LEU A 340 -15.29 -27.23 -8.51
N THR A 341 -14.33 -27.63 -7.70
CA THR A 341 -14.38 -28.81 -6.83
C THR A 341 -13.48 -28.64 -5.61
N ASP A 342 -13.61 -29.50 -4.62
CA ASP A 342 -12.76 -29.56 -3.43
C ASP A 342 -12.82 -28.27 -2.60
N ILE A 343 -14.06 -27.78 -2.34
CA ILE A 343 -14.32 -26.55 -1.60
C ILE A 343 -14.01 -26.77 -0.11
N ARG A 344 -13.17 -25.90 0.48
CA ARG A 344 -12.81 -25.96 1.90
C ARG A 344 -12.60 -24.57 2.48
N GLN A 345 -12.96 -24.42 3.72
CA GLN A 345 -12.47 -23.33 4.56
C GLN A 345 -11.17 -23.77 5.22
N ILE A 346 -10.19 -22.88 5.28
CA ILE A 346 -8.87 -23.13 5.87
C ILE A 346 -8.40 -21.95 6.75
N GLY A 347 -7.35 -22.19 7.53
CA GLY A 347 -6.78 -21.20 8.43
C GLY A 347 -7.51 -21.13 9.78
N ALA A 348 -6.97 -20.31 10.70
CA ALA A 348 -7.63 -20.06 11.97
C ALA A 348 -9.01 -19.42 11.74
N ASP A 349 -9.99 -19.89 12.50
CA ASP A 349 -11.41 -19.44 12.41
C ASP A 349 -12.05 -19.60 11.02
N ASN A 350 -11.53 -20.51 10.16
CA ASN A 350 -12.04 -20.74 8.82
C ASN A 350 -12.07 -19.49 7.93
N LYS A 351 -11.11 -18.59 8.13
CA LYS A 351 -11.08 -17.26 7.46
C LYS A 351 -10.82 -17.31 5.97
N HIS A 352 -10.18 -18.37 5.46
CA HIS A 352 -9.76 -18.45 4.07
C HIS A 352 -10.53 -19.50 3.30
N LEU A 353 -10.73 -19.24 2.02
CA LEU A 353 -11.35 -20.16 1.06
C LEU A 353 -10.26 -20.90 0.29
N LYS A 354 -10.42 -22.19 0.10
CA LYS A 354 -9.62 -23.01 -0.83
C LYS A 354 -10.53 -23.89 -1.65
N PHE A 355 -10.28 -23.99 -2.96
CA PHE A 355 -10.97 -24.90 -3.88
C PHE A 355 -10.09 -25.18 -5.09
N LYS A 356 -10.56 -25.97 -6.03
CA LYS A 356 -9.90 -26.23 -7.31
C LYS A 356 -10.81 -25.89 -8.47
N LEU A 357 -10.25 -25.28 -9.51
CA LEU A 357 -10.87 -25.26 -10.83
C LEU A 357 -10.56 -26.58 -11.52
N LYS A 358 -11.51 -27.11 -12.28
CA LYS A 358 -11.38 -28.38 -13.00
C LYS A 358 -11.76 -28.21 -14.47
N ASP A 359 -10.88 -28.63 -15.37
CA ASP A 359 -11.17 -28.78 -16.79
C ASP A 359 -10.60 -30.15 -17.24
N LYS A 360 -11.48 -31.09 -17.50
CA LYS A 360 -11.13 -32.49 -17.77
C LYS A 360 -10.25 -33.09 -16.66
N GLU A 361 -8.99 -33.43 -16.97
CA GLU A 361 -8.00 -33.93 -16.01
C GLU A 361 -7.10 -32.86 -15.44
N LEU A 362 -7.31 -31.59 -15.83
CA LEU A 362 -6.51 -30.45 -15.35
C LEU A 362 -7.16 -29.86 -14.11
N PHE A 363 -6.31 -29.48 -13.14
CA PHE A 363 -6.72 -28.82 -11.91
C PHE A 363 -5.84 -27.62 -11.62
N LEU A 364 -6.45 -26.53 -11.17
CA LEU A 364 -5.76 -25.35 -10.66
C LEU A 364 -6.21 -25.09 -9.22
N ASP A 365 -5.27 -25.13 -8.28
CA ASP A 365 -5.56 -24.76 -6.90
C ASP A 365 -5.86 -23.26 -6.81
N VAL A 366 -6.94 -22.89 -6.10
CA VAL A 366 -7.35 -21.51 -5.84
C VAL A 366 -7.37 -21.27 -4.33
N ILE A 367 -6.79 -20.16 -3.90
CA ILE A 367 -6.81 -19.68 -2.52
C ILE A 367 -7.42 -18.28 -2.45
N GLY A 368 -8.41 -18.09 -1.60
CA GLY A 368 -9.03 -16.79 -1.30
C GLY A 368 -8.75 -16.39 0.14
N PHE A 369 -7.79 -15.50 0.37
CA PHE A 369 -7.52 -15.00 1.70
C PHE A 369 -8.67 -14.12 2.21
N ASN A 370 -9.08 -14.33 3.48
CA ASN A 370 -10.21 -13.67 4.13
C ASN A 370 -11.57 -13.83 3.42
N LYS A 371 -11.69 -14.86 2.58
CA LYS A 371 -12.89 -15.16 1.76
C LYS A 371 -13.59 -16.45 2.19
N GLY A 372 -13.34 -16.92 3.42
CA GLY A 372 -13.90 -18.18 3.93
C GLY A 372 -15.43 -18.24 3.87
N SER A 373 -16.12 -17.13 4.16
CA SER A 373 -17.59 -17.04 4.13
C SER A 373 -18.20 -17.31 2.75
N ILE A 374 -17.46 -17.07 1.66
CA ILE A 374 -17.91 -17.32 0.29
C ILE A 374 -18.22 -18.81 0.07
N SER A 375 -17.54 -19.72 0.78
CA SER A 375 -17.77 -21.16 0.66
C SER A 375 -19.22 -21.58 0.94
N ASN A 376 -19.95 -20.84 1.77
CA ASN A 376 -21.34 -21.11 2.10
C ASN A 376 -22.30 -20.94 0.92
N HIS A 377 -21.81 -20.29 -0.14
CA HIS A 377 -22.57 -19.96 -1.35
C HIS A 377 -22.03 -20.67 -2.60
N LEU A 378 -21.08 -21.59 -2.42
CA LEU A 378 -20.51 -22.41 -3.49
C LEU A 378 -20.85 -23.88 -3.26
N ASN A 379 -21.17 -24.59 -4.33
CA ASN A 379 -21.42 -26.02 -4.31
C ASN A 379 -20.46 -26.76 -5.23
N GLU A 380 -20.21 -28.04 -4.95
CA GLU A 380 -19.44 -28.89 -5.82
C GLU A 380 -20.05 -28.92 -7.24
N ALA A 381 -19.18 -28.80 -8.23
CA ALA A 381 -19.50 -28.69 -9.64
C ALA A 381 -20.21 -27.39 -10.09
N ASP A 382 -20.32 -26.37 -9.22
CA ASP A 382 -20.74 -25.04 -9.68
C ASP A 382 -19.80 -24.56 -10.80
N VAL A 383 -20.37 -23.88 -11.80
CA VAL A 383 -19.62 -23.26 -12.88
C VAL A 383 -19.41 -21.80 -12.58
N VAL A 384 -18.18 -21.44 -12.37
CA VAL A 384 -17.78 -20.09 -11.96
C VAL A 384 -16.94 -19.36 -13.00
N SER A 385 -17.01 -18.04 -12.99
CA SER A 385 -16.00 -17.18 -13.59
C SER A 385 -15.29 -16.43 -12.47
N LEU A 386 -13.99 -16.35 -12.55
CA LEU A 386 -13.21 -15.72 -11.48
C LEU A 386 -11.95 -15.04 -12.02
N ILE A 387 -11.41 -14.16 -11.21
CA ILE A 387 -10.18 -13.44 -11.49
C ILE A 387 -9.20 -13.56 -10.33
N GLY A 388 -7.92 -13.54 -10.64
CA GLY A 388 -6.88 -13.59 -9.62
C GLY A 388 -5.46 -13.52 -10.18
N GLU A 389 -4.51 -13.60 -9.27
CA GLU A 389 -3.09 -13.57 -9.56
C GLU A 389 -2.52 -14.99 -9.55
N LEU A 390 -1.73 -15.30 -10.55
CA LEU A 390 -1.06 -16.60 -10.62
C LEU A 390 0.28 -16.57 -9.86
N SER A 391 0.57 -17.67 -9.17
CA SER A 391 1.82 -17.87 -8.43
C SER A 391 2.25 -19.34 -8.46
N ILE A 392 3.51 -19.59 -8.11
CA ILE A 392 4.03 -20.94 -7.90
C ILE A 392 3.96 -21.24 -6.39
N ASN A 393 3.16 -22.22 -6.02
CA ASN A 393 3.14 -22.73 -4.66
C ASN A 393 4.12 -23.89 -4.52
N VAL A 394 5.11 -23.75 -3.63
CA VAL A 394 6.10 -24.80 -3.34
C VAL A 394 5.80 -25.42 -1.99
N TRP A 395 5.53 -26.73 -1.99
CA TRP A 395 5.28 -27.49 -0.77
C TRP A 395 6.00 -28.84 -0.83
N ARG A 396 6.88 -29.14 0.13
CA ARG A 396 7.63 -30.40 0.21
C ARG A 396 8.25 -30.82 -1.14
N ASP A 397 9.04 -29.94 -1.72
CA ASP A 397 9.73 -30.15 -3.02
C ASP A 397 8.80 -30.29 -4.24
N SER A 398 7.51 -30.06 -4.08
CA SER A 398 6.55 -30.05 -5.18
C SER A 398 6.11 -28.62 -5.50
N ALA A 399 6.46 -28.13 -6.68
CA ALA A 399 6.01 -26.84 -7.19
C ALA A 399 4.74 -27.02 -8.04
N LYS A 400 3.71 -26.22 -7.79
CA LYS A 400 2.43 -26.26 -8.52
C LYS A 400 1.91 -24.85 -8.78
N PRO A 401 1.22 -24.62 -9.92
CA PRO A 401 0.44 -23.41 -10.13
C PRO A 401 -0.63 -23.25 -9.06
N GLN A 402 -0.81 -22.01 -8.60
CA GLN A 402 -1.89 -21.62 -7.72
C GLN A 402 -2.42 -20.24 -8.12
N LEU A 403 -3.72 -20.06 -8.04
CA LEU A 403 -4.38 -18.77 -8.22
C LEU A 403 -4.75 -18.17 -6.85
N GLN A 404 -4.34 -16.96 -6.62
CA GLN A 404 -4.83 -16.15 -5.51
C GLN A 404 -6.08 -15.40 -5.95
N LEU A 405 -7.23 -15.78 -5.40
CA LEU A 405 -8.53 -15.25 -5.77
C LEU A 405 -8.68 -13.77 -5.43
N ARG A 406 -8.99 -12.96 -6.43
CA ARG A 406 -9.38 -11.55 -6.27
C ARG A 406 -10.90 -11.43 -6.21
N ASP A 407 -11.61 -11.99 -7.21
CA ASP A 407 -13.07 -11.97 -7.25
C ASP A 407 -13.62 -13.22 -7.93
N ILE A 408 -14.90 -13.56 -7.67
CA ILE A 408 -15.57 -14.73 -8.20
C ILE A 408 -17.03 -14.43 -8.50
N LYS A 409 -17.50 -14.92 -9.65
CA LYS A 409 -18.89 -14.88 -10.09
C LYS A 409 -19.39 -16.29 -10.36
N ASN A 410 -20.49 -16.69 -9.71
CA ASN A 410 -21.21 -17.91 -10.06
C ASN A 410 -22.11 -17.65 -11.30
N LYS A 411 -22.42 -18.69 -12.07
CA LYS A 411 -23.28 -18.60 -13.25
C LYS A 411 -24.69 -18.06 -12.93
N HIS A 412 -25.17 -18.32 -11.71
CA HIS A 412 -26.49 -17.94 -11.25
C HIS A 412 -26.50 -16.84 -10.18
N VAL A 413 -25.34 -16.49 -9.60
CA VAL A 413 -25.24 -15.52 -8.49
C VAL A 413 -23.95 -14.73 -8.64
N GLN A 414 -24.04 -13.42 -8.58
CA GLN A 414 -22.88 -12.56 -8.52
C GLN A 414 -22.60 -12.19 -7.04
N PHE A 415 -21.40 -12.50 -6.57
CA PHE A 415 -20.99 -12.18 -5.22
C PHE A 415 -20.35 -10.79 -5.20
N PHE A 416 -20.97 -9.88 -4.48
CA PHE A 416 -20.38 -8.60 -4.16
C PHE A 416 -19.91 -8.63 -2.69
N ASP A 417 -18.62 -8.55 -2.45
CA ASP A 417 -18.11 -8.41 -1.09
C ASP A 417 -18.43 -6.99 -0.56
N LYS A 418 -19.58 -6.88 0.08
CA LYS A 418 -20.09 -5.65 0.68
C LYS A 418 -20.17 -5.77 2.22
N ARG A 419 -19.35 -6.64 2.83
CA ARG A 419 -19.36 -6.90 4.29
C ARG A 419 -19.24 -5.68 5.17
N SER A 420 -18.81 -4.58 4.64
CA SER A 420 -18.64 -3.30 5.33
C SER A 420 -19.56 -2.20 4.80
N SER A 421 -20.46 -2.48 3.86
CA SER A 421 -21.36 -1.47 3.30
C SER A 421 -22.80 -1.70 3.74
N VAL A 422 -23.47 -0.64 4.16
CA VAL A 422 -24.93 -0.63 4.30
C VAL A 422 -25.53 -0.65 2.89
N ILE A 423 -26.39 -1.63 2.61
CA ILE A 423 -27.00 -1.77 1.30
C ILE A 423 -28.14 -0.77 1.15
N GLN A 424 -28.07 0.03 0.09
CA GLN A 424 -29.23 0.80 -0.36
C GLN A 424 -30.15 -0.09 -1.19
N GLU A 425 -31.49 0.11 -1.10
CA GLU A 425 -32.47 -0.65 -1.87
C GLU A 425 -32.20 -0.69 -3.38
N SER A 426 -31.61 0.38 -3.94
CA SER A 426 -31.22 0.44 -5.33
C SER A 426 -30.18 -0.61 -5.76
N VAL A 427 -29.36 -1.07 -4.82
CA VAL A 427 -28.33 -2.11 -5.06
C VAL A 427 -28.96 -3.50 -5.03
N LEU A 428 -30.06 -3.67 -4.29
CA LEU A 428 -30.83 -4.92 -4.22
C LEU A 428 -31.72 -5.16 -5.47
N ALA A 429 -31.82 -4.17 -6.36
CA ALA A 429 -32.61 -4.27 -7.58
C ALA A 429 -31.93 -5.03 -8.73
N VAL A 430 -30.69 -5.52 -8.54
CA VAL A 430 -30.01 -6.36 -9.53
C VAL A 430 -30.55 -7.79 -9.41
N GLU A 431 -31.32 -8.22 -10.40
CA GLU A 431 -31.80 -9.59 -10.48
C GLU A 431 -30.61 -10.57 -10.48
N ASP A 432 -30.74 -11.67 -9.74
CA ASP A 432 -29.71 -12.74 -9.62
C ASP A 432 -28.38 -12.32 -8.92
N ALA A 433 -28.39 -11.29 -8.07
CA ALA A 433 -27.23 -10.91 -7.26
C ALA A 433 -27.37 -11.40 -5.81
N LEU A 434 -26.30 -11.96 -5.25
CA LEU A 434 -26.18 -12.25 -3.82
C LEU A 434 -25.22 -11.25 -3.20
N TYR A 435 -25.69 -10.57 -2.16
CA TYR A 435 -24.91 -9.61 -1.41
C TYR A 435 -24.37 -10.24 -0.12
N LEU A 436 -23.07 -10.17 0.09
CA LEU A 436 -22.45 -10.58 1.35
C LEU A 436 -22.32 -9.36 2.26
N PHE A 437 -22.95 -9.44 3.43
CA PHE A 437 -22.98 -8.40 4.45
C PHE A 437 -21.96 -8.65 5.56
#